data_69ca75039c8b6368a8eb084032a1b572
#
_entry.id   69ca75039c8b6368a8eb084032a1b572
#
_cell.length_a   1.000
_cell.length_b   1.000
_cell.length_c   1.000
_cell.angle_alpha   90.00
_cell.angle_beta   90.00
_cell.angle_gamma   90.00
#
_symmetry.space_group_name_H-M   'P 1'
#
loop_
_entity.id
_entity.type
_entity.pdbx_description
1 polymer ?
#
loop_
_entity_poly.entity_id
_entity_poly.type
_entity_poly.pdbx_seq_one_letter_code
_entity_poly.pdbx_strand_id
1 'polypeptide(L)'
;MAIEPDNKNWTWVLERQCPDCAFDAASVVPRDIGMTIRDIASQWEVLLLHPEATKRPVETVWSPSEYGCHVRDVFRLFNLRLELMLTEDDPIFPNWDQDETAISDRYDLQDPLVVRRELATAGDLLAERFDAVTASEWLRTGLRSAGARFTVDSFGRYLLHDPIHHLWDVSRTY
;
A
#
# COMPACT_ATOMS: atom_id res chain seq x y z
N MET A 1 -7.14 1.66 -24.07
CA MET A 1 -7.18 3.04 -23.48
C MET A 1 -6.25 3.08 -22.27
N ALA A 2 -5.71 4.27 -21.92
CA ALA A 2 -4.88 4.40 -20.73
C ALA A 2 -5.74 4.25 -19.46
N ILE A 3 -5.13 3.74 -18.38
CA ILE A 3 -5.73 3.74 -17.04
C ILE A 3 -6.02 5.19 -16.64
N GLU A 4 -7.12 5.42 -15.94
CA GLU A 4 -7.44 6.74 -15.41
C GLU A 4 -6.52 7.05 -14.22
N PRO A 5 -5.66 8.10 -14.30
CA PRO A 5 -4.70 8.39 -13.23
C PRO A 5 -5.39 8.80 -11.93
N ASP A 6 -4.92 8.28 -10.79
CA ASP A 6 -5.38 8.75 -9.48
C ASP A 6 -4.51 9.91 -8.97
N ASN A 7 -4.99 11.14 -9.20
CA ASN A 7 -4.34 12.38 -8.77
C ASN A 7 -4.84 12.89 -7.40
N LYS A 8 -5.58 12.08 -6.64
CA LYS A 8 -6.17 12.50 -5.37
C LYS A 8 -5.10 12.62 -4.29
N ASN A 9 -5.26 13.61 -3.42
CA ASN A 9 -4.50 13.66 -2.18
C ASN A 9 -5.23 12.83 -1.12
N TRP A 10 -4.71 11.64 -0.82
CA TRP A 10 -5.33 10.70 0.10
C TRP A 10 -5.00 10.94 1.59
N THR A 11 -4.22 11.99 1.94
CA THR A 11 -3.87 12.26 3.36
C THR A 11 -5.08 12.53 4.26
N TRP A 12 -6.21 12.93 3.70
CA TRP A 12 -7.45 13.14 4.43
C TRP A 12 -8.00 11.88 5.13
N VAL A 13 -7.58 10.68 4.73
CA VAL A 13 -7.96 9.40 5.38
C VAL A 13 -7.47 9.31 6.83
N LEU A 14 -6.47 10.14 7.20
CA LEU A 14 -6.02 10.27 8.57
C LEU A 14 -6.96 11.07 9.47
N GLU A 15 -7.87 11.84 8.87
CA GLU A 15 -8.78 12.76 9.56
C GLU A 15 -10.22 12.25 9.63
N ARG A 16 -10.60 11.37 8.70
CA ARG A 16 -11.96 10.84 8.60
C ARG A 16 -12.01 9.48 7.93
N GLN A 17 -13.06 8.73 8.24
CA GLN A 17 -13.33 7.43 7.62
C GLN A 17 -13.48 7.54 6.09
N CYS A 18 -12.93 6.57 5.37
CA CYS A 18 -13.13 6.45 3.93
C CYS A 18 -14.58 6.04 3.62
N PRO A 19 -15.32 6.84 2.83
CA PRO A 19 -16.72 6.54 2.52
C PRO A 19 -16.90 5.31 1.63
N ASP A 20 -15.84 4.91 0.90
CA ASP A 20 -15.87 3.79 -0.02
C ASP A 20 -15.54 2.47 0.71
N CYS A 21 -14.33 2.29 1.17
CA CYS A 21 -13.86 1.05 1.81
C CYS A 21 -14.15 0.99 3.33
N ALA A 22 -14.73 2.04 3.92
CA ALA A 22 -15.01 2.17 5.34
C ALA A 22 -13.77 2.09 6.27
N PHE A 23 -12.55 2.21 5.74
CA PHE A 23 -11.34 2.28 6.54
C PHE A 23 -11.38 3.52 7.46
N ASP A 24 -11.09 3.31 8.73
CA ASP A 24 -11.01 4.37 9.73
C ASP A 24 -9.62 4.35 10.40
N ALA A 25 -8.78 5.32 10.06
CA ALA A 25 -7.44 5.46 10.61
C ALA A 25 -7.44 5.64 12.15
N ALA A 26 -8.49 6.23 12.70
CA ALA A 26 -8.61 6.43 14.15
C ALA A 26 -8.78 5.10 14.92
N SER A 27 -9.33 4.07 14.28
CA SER A 27 -9.52 2.74 14.87
C SER A 27 -8.25 1.88 14.87
N VAL A 28 -7.23 2.24 14.08
CA VAL A 28 -5.99 1.46 13.98
C VAL A 28 -5.17 1.58 15.26
N VAL A 29 -4.77 0.45 15.81
CA VAL A 29 -3.84 0.37 16.94
C VAL A 29 -2.42 0.22 16.39
N PRO A 30 -1.47 1.13 16.69
CA PRO A 30 -0.14 1.13 16.06
C PRO A 30 0.61 -0.21 16.15
N ARG A 31 0.58 -0.86 17.32
CA ARG A 31 1.23 -2.16 17.53
C ARG A 31 0.65 -3.31 16.69
N ASP A 32 -0.56 -3.14 16.15
CA ASP A 32 -1.26 -4.17 15.38
C ASP A 32 -1.08 -3.96 13.85
N ILE A 33 -0.34 -2.91 13.44
CA ILE A 33 -0.10 -2.59 12.02
C ILE A 33 0.58 -3.75 11.29
N GLY A 34 1.62 -4.35 11.89
CA GLY A 34 2.32 -5.49 11.29
C GLY A 34 1.40 -6.70 11.07
N MET A 35 0.56 -7.03 12.05
CA MET A 35 -0.46 -8.07 11.91
C MET A 35 -1.46 -7.73 10.79
N THR A 36 -1.94 -6.50 10.74
CA THR A 36 -2.88 -6.04 9.71
C THR A 36 -2.27 -6.13 8.31
N ILE A 37 -0.99 -5.79 8.13
CA ILE A 37 -0.28 -5.93 6.84
C ILE A 37 -0.27 -7.39 6.39
N ARG A 38 0.02 -8.35 7.29
CA ARG A 38 0.01 -9.79 6.96
C ARG A 38 -1.38 -10.28 6.58
N ASP A 39 -2.41 -9.83 7.29
CA ASP A 39 -3.80 -10.17 6.96
C ASP A 39 -4.20 -9.64 5.59
N ILE A 40 -3.81 -8.42 5.25
CA ILE A 40 -4.01 -7.83 3.92
C ILE A 40 -3.26 -8.63 2.85
N ALA A 41 -1.98 -8.91 3.07
CA ALA A 41 -1.16 -9.69 2.13
C ALA A 41 -1.76 -11.07 1.86
N SER A 42 -2.25 -11.74 2.89
CA SER A 42 -2.94 -13.05 2.77
C SER A 42 -4.20 -12.96 1.90
N GLN A 43 -4.99 -11.90 2.02
CA GLN A 43 -6.16 -11.70 1.17
C GLN A 43 -5.77 -11.47 -0.29
N TRP A 44 -4.73 -10.68 -0.55
CA TRP A 44 -4.18 -10.48 -1.90
C TRP A 44 -3.63 -11.78 -2.49
N GLU A 45 -2.99 -12.64 -1.68
CA GLU A 45 -2.53 -13.96 -2.14
C GLU A 45 -3.67 -14.83 -2.67
N VAL A 46 -4.85 -14.78 -2.03
CA VAL A 46 -6.03 -15.52 -2.49
C VAL A 46 -6.58 -14.94 -3.80
N LEU A 47 -6.67 -13.62 -3.91
CA LEU A 47 -7.14 -12.94 -5.13
C LEU A 47 -6.27 -13.24 -6.35
N LEU A 48 -4.95 -13.28 -6.16
CA LEU A 48 -3.99 -13.54 -7.24
C LEU A 48 -3.99 -15.01 -7.73
N LEU A 49 -4.65 -15.92 -7.02
CA LEU A 49 -4.90 -17.29 -7.47
C LEU A 49 -6.17 -17.42 -8.33
N HIS A 50 -6.99 -16.36 -8.42
CA HIS A 50 -8.22 -16.43 -9.19
C HIS A 50 -7.92 -16.58 -10.70
N PRO A 51 -8.63 -17.46 -11.45
CA PRO A 51 -8.38 -17.68 -12.88
C PRO A 51 -8.49 -16.40 -13.74
N GLU A 52 -9.30 -15.44 -13.31
CA GLU A 52 -9.52 -14.16 -14.01
C GLU A 52 -8.61 -13.02 -13.45
N ALA A 53 -7.60 -13.34 -12.62
CA ALA A 53 -6.78 -12.31 -11.95
C ALA A 53 -6.09 -11.34 -12.93
N THR A 54 -5.81 -11.74 -14.15
CA THR A 54 -5.20 -10.90 -15.20
C THR A 54 -6.21 -10.13 -16.05
N LYS A 55 -7.51 -10.34 -15.81
CA LYS A 55 -8.54 -9.75 -16.64
C LYS A 55 -8.99 -8.41 -16.06
N ARG A 56 -8.92 -7.36 -16.86
CA ARG A 56 -9.48 -6.05 -16.50
C ARG A 56 -11.00 -6.08 -16.57
N PRO A 57 -11.73 -5.55 -15.58
CA PRO A 57 -13.18 -5.45 -15.64
C PRO A 57 -13.65 -4.54 -16.78
N VAL A 58 -12.94 -3.44 -17.01
CA VAL A 58 -13.03 -2.55 -18.16
C VAL A 58 -11.63 -2.06 -18.53
N GLU A 59 -11.42 -1.59 -19.75
CA GLU A 59 -10.09 -1.23 -20.27
C GLU A 59 -9.35 -0.17 -19.44
N THR A 60 -10.08 0.69 -18.73
CA THR A 60 -9.54 1.81 -17.96
C THR A 60 -9.34 1.50 -16.46
N VAL A 61 -9.65 0.28 -16.01
CA VAL A 61 -9.52 -0.15 -14.61
C VAL A 61 -8.55 -1.32 -14.55
N TRP A 62 -7.62 -1.28 -13.62
CA TRP A 62 -6.65 -2.35 -13.41
C TRP A 62 -7.33 -3.70 -13.14
N SER A 63 -6.68 -4.78 -13.59
CA SER A 63 -6.99 -6.14 -13.19
C SER A 63 -6.54 -6.39 -11.74
N PRO A 64 -7.04 -7.44 -11.06
CA PRO A 64 -6.53 -7.85 -9.75
C PRO A 64 -5.01 -8.05 -9.72
N SER A 65 -4.43 -8.56 -10.81
CA SER A 65 -2.98 -8.75 -10.91
C SER A 65 -2.22 -7.43 -10.97
N GLU A 66 -2.73 -6.44 -11.70
CA GLU A 66 -2.12 -5.09 -11.77
C GLU A 66 -2.24 -4.37 -10.42
N TYR A 67 -3.39 -4.46 -9.75
CA TYR A 67 -3.52 -3.98 -8.36
C TYR A 67 -2.59 -4.72 -7.40
N GLY A 68 -2.40 -6.03 -7.55
CA GLY A 68 -1.44 -6.81 -6.77
C GLY A 68 0.01 -6.35 -6.97
N CYS A 69 0.40 -5.99 -8.20
CA CYS A 69 1.70 -5.37 -8.49
C CYS A 69 1.85 -4.04 -7.75
N HIS A 70 0.82 -3.19 -7.81
CA HIS A 70 0.80 -1.90 -7.11
C HIS A 70 0.95 -2.09 -5.59
N VAL A 71 0.16 -2.95 -4.97
CA VAL A 71 0.22 -3.21 -3.52
C VAL A 71 1.58 -3.77 -3.09
N ARG A 72 2.18 -4.68 -3.90
CA ARG A 72 3.55 -5.14 -3.68
C ARG A 72 4.53 -3.97 -3.63
N ASP A 73 4.43 -3.05 -4.58
CA ASP A 73 5.36 -1.93 -4.70
C ASP A 73 5.09 -0.85 -3.64
N VAL A 74 3.83 -0.68 -3.21
CA VAL A 74 3.48 0.10 -2.00
C VAL A 74 4.19 -0.49 -0.77
N PHE A 75 4.11 -1.80 -0.54
CA PHE A 75 4.79 -2.42 0.61
C PHE A 75 6.31 -2.23 0.55
N ARG A 76 6.94 -2.41 -0.61
CA ARG A 76 8.38 -2.17 -0.83
C ARG A 76 8.76 -0.73 -0.54
N LEU A 77 8.02 0.22 -1.11
CA LEU A 77 8.26 1.65 -0.95
C LEU A 77 8.12 2.10 0.51
N PHE A 78 7.03 1.65 1.16
CA PHE A 78 6.78 2.01 2.55
C PHE A 78 7.79 1.38 3.51
N ASN A 79 8.31 0.18 3.21
CA ASN A 79 9.39 -0.43 3.96
C ASN A 79 10.67 0.42 3.91
N LEU A 80 11.06 0.91 2.73
CA LEU A 80 12.22 1.81 2.57
C LEU A 80 12.01 3.15 3.28
N ARG A 81 10.83 3.75 3.15
CA ARG A 81 10.51 5.03 3.80
C ARG A 81 10.47 4.92 5.32
N LEU A 82 9.91 3.83 5.84
CA LEU A 82 9.91 3.54 7.27
C LEU A 82 11.34 3.37 7.79
N GLU A 83 12.22 2.68 7.06
CA GLU A 83 13.64 2.57 7.41
C GLU A 83 14.29 3.95 7.53
N LEU A 84 14.08 4.84 6.54
CA LEU A 84 14.59 6.21 6.61
C LEU A 84 14.08 6.94 7.86
N MET A 85 12.78 6.85 8.16
CA MET A 85 12.18 7.49 9.34
C MET A 85 12.73 6.94 10.65
N LEU A 86 13.17 5.68 10.70
CA LEU A 86 13.75 5.06 11.88
C LEU A 86 15.24 5.35 12.04
N THR A 87 15.98 5.59 10.96
CA THR A 87 17.43 5.74 10.97
C THR A 87 17.92 7.18 10.82
N GLU A 88 17.16 8.06 10.15
CA GLU A 88 17.52 9.44 9.87
C GLU A 88 16.63 10.43 10.63
N ASP A 89 17.13 11.63 10.89
CA ASP A 89 16.37 12.70 11.53
C ASP A 89 15.53 13.44 10.49
N ASP A 90 14.20 13.31 10.58
CA ASP A 90 13.20 13.98 9.76
C ASP A 90 13.48 13.90 8.24
N PRO A 91 13.69 12.69 7.69
CA PRO A 91 14.09 12.52 6.30
C PRO A 91 13.04 13.05 5.32
N ILE A 92 13.51 13.53 4.17
CA ILE A 92 12.65 13.90 3.05
C ILE A 92 12.75 12.79 2.01
N PHE A 93 11.63 12.14 1.71
CA PHE A 93 11.57 11.12 0.67
C PHE A 93 10.77 11.61 -0.55
N PRO A 94 11.20 11.21 -1.78
CA PRO A 94 10.56 11.67 -3.00
C PRO A 94 9.12 11.16 -3.10
N ASN A 95 8.30 11.93 -3.82
CA ASN A 95 7.00 11.42 -4.26
C ASN A 95 7.21 10.21 -5.18
N TRP A 96 6.21 9.37 -5.28
CA TRP A 96 6.19 8.20 -6.15
C TRP A 96 5.02 8.33 -7.13
N ASP A 97 5.31 8.17 -8.40
CA ASP A 97 4.32 8.11 -9.46
C ASP A 97 3.99 6.63 -9.73
N GLN A 98 2.84 6.21 -9.25
CA GLN A 98 2.36 4.83 -9.38
C GLN A 98 1.98 4.49 -10.82
N ASP A 99 1.47 5.46 -11.59
CA ASP A 99 1.03 5.23 -12.96
C ASP A 99 2.23 5.07 -13.89
N GLU A 100 3.29 5.91 -13.71
CA GLU A 100 4.55 5.74 -14.40
C GLU A 100 5.20 4.38 -14.08
N THR A 101 5.17 3.98 -12.81
CA THR A 101 5.69 2.67 -12.37
C THR A 101 4.92 1.52 -13.02
N ALA A 102 3.58 1.59 -13.05
CA ALA A 102 2.75 0.55 -13.65
C ALA A 102 3.06 0.36 -15.15
N ILE A 103 3.37 1.45 -15.85
CA ILE A 103 3.74 1.42 -17.27
C ILE A 103 5.16 0.89 -17.47
N SER A 104 6.14 1.43 -16.72
CA SER A 104 7.55 1.07 -16.86
C SER A 104 7.83 -0.39 -16.51
N ASP A 105 7.17 -0.87 -15.45
CA ASP A 105 7.35 -2.22 -14.93
C ASP A 105 6.38 -3.23 -15.54
N ARG A 106 5.57 -2.77 -16.52
CA ARG A 106 4.66 -3.63 -17.28
C ARG A 106 3.78 -4.50 -16.39
N TYR A 107 3.04 -3.88 -15.47
CA TYR A 107 2.10 -4.58 -14.59
C TYR A 107 1.14 -5.50 -15.37
N ASP A 108 0.75 -5.06 -16.57
CA ASP A 108 -0.13 -5.78 -17.50
C ASP A 108 0.41 -7.13 -17.99
N LEU A 109 1.72 -7.37 -17.88
CA LEU A 109 2.40 -8.58 -18.34
C LEU A 109 2.99 -9.44 -17.22
N GLN A 110 2.86 -9.03 -15.96
CA GLN A 110 3.45 -9.78 -14.87
C GLN A 110 2.64 -11.05 -14.55
N ASP A 111 3.35 -12.14 -14.24
CA ASP A 111 2.73 -13.40 -13.85
C ASP A 111 2.13 -13.28 -12.43
N PRO A 112 0.80 -13.46 -12.24
CA PRO A 112 0.15 -13.35 -10.93
C PRO A 112 0.77 -14.25 -9.87
N LEU A 113 1.30 -15.42 -10.23
CA LEU A 113 1.93 -16.35 -9.29
C LEU A 113 3.29 -15.82 -8.80
N VAL A 114 4.00 -15.06 -9.63
CA VAL A 114 5.23 -14.37 -9.24
C VAL A 114 4.88 -13.19 -8.34
N VAL A 115 3.93 -12.34 -8.79
CA VAL A 115 3.45 -11.18 -8.03
C VAL A 115 2.97 -11.58 -6.63
N ARG A 116 2.20 -12.66 -6.54
CA ARG A 116 1.71 -13.23 -5.27
C ARG A 116 2.84 -13.48 -4.28
N ARG A 117 3.92 -14.19 -4.70
CA ARG A 117 5.06 -14.50 -3.82
C ARG A 117 5.84 -13.25 -3.41
N GLU A 118 6.01 -12.32 -4.35
CA GLU A 118 6.72 -11.07 -4.10
C GLU A 118 5.94 -10.15 -3.18
N LEU A 119 4.61 -10.09 -3.33
CA LEU A 119 3.71 -9.31 -2.46
C LEU A 119 3.73 -9.84 -1.03
N ALA A 120 3.61 -11.17 -0.85
CA ALA A 120 3.70 -11.81 0.46
C ALA A 120 5.05 -11.49 1.13
N THR A 121 6.15 -11.65 0.41
CA THR A 121 7.50 -11.34 0.93
C THR A 121 7.63 -9.85 1.30
N ALA A 122 7.14 -8.95 0.46
CA ALA A 122 7.20 -7.50 0.72
C ALA A 122 6.33 -7.11 1.93
N GLY A 123 5.15 -7.72 2.06
CA GLY A 123 4.27 -7.55 3.22
C GLY A 123 4.92 -8.03 4.51
N ASP A 124 5.52 -9.21 4.51
CA ASP A 124 6.20 -9.76 5.69
C ASP A 124 7.36 -8.87 6.15
N LEU A 125 8.23 -8.43 5.22
CA LEU A 125 9.36 -7.55 5.55
C LEU A 125 8.90 -6.21 6.13
N LEU A 126 7.83 -5.62 5.59
CA LEU A 126 7.26 -4.38 6.10
C LEU A 126 6.62 -4.60 7.48
N ALA A 127 5.88 -5.70 7.65
CA ALA A 127 5.25 -6.06 8.91
C ALA A 127 6.29 -6.28 10.02
N GLU A 128 7.37 -7.03 9.75
CA GLU A 128 8.47 -7.23 10.68
C GLU A 128 9.11 -5.92 11.12
N ARG A 129 9.26 -4.95 10.20
CA ARG A 129 9.81 -3.63 10.54
C ARG A 129 8.86 -2.84 11.44
N PHE A 130 7.53 -2.87 11.20
CA PHE A 130 6.56 -2.26 12.11
C PHE A 130 6.51 -2.94 13.48
N ASP A 131 6.61 -4.26 13.53
CA ASP A 131 6.64 -5.02 14.80
C ASP A 131 7.87 -4.67 15.66
N ALA A 132 8.97 -4.26 15.01
CA ALA A 132 10.20 -3.86 15.70
C ALA A 132 10.19 -2.40 16.20
N VAL A 133 9.19 -1.58 15.83
CA VAL A 133 9.12 -0.16 16.23
C VAL A 133 8.92 -0.04 17.73
N THR A 134 9.84 0.65 18.40
CA THR A 134 9.80 0.91 19.85
C THR A 134 8.87 2.08 20.19
N ALA A 135 8.49 2.19 21.47
CA ALA A 135 7.53 3.21 21.92
C ALA A 135 7.94 4.66 21.52
N SER A 136 9.23 5.01 21.59
CA SER A 136 9.72 6.35 21.23
C SER A 136 9.80 6.57 19.72
N GLU A 137 9.98 5.51 18.93
CA GLU A 137 10.12 5.61 17.49
C GLU A 137 8.79 5.88 16.76
N TRP A 138 7.65 5.55 17.37
CA TRP A 138 6.35 5.92 16.81
C TRP A 138 6.17 7.42 16.60
N LEU A 139 6.92 8.26 17.32
CA LEU A 139 6.89 9.71 17.21
C LEU A 139 7.91 10.29 16.22
N ARG A 140 8.83 9.46 15.67
CA ARG A 140 9.78 9.92 14.67
C ARG A 140 9.03 10.37 13.41
N THR A 141 9.57 11.39 12.75
CA THR A 141 8.89 12.06 11.64
C THR A 141 9.60 11.85 10.32
N GLY A 142 8.86 12.09 9.22
CA GLY A 142 9.38 12.14 7.86
C GLY A 142 8.46 12.98 6.97
N LEU A 143 9.04 13.54 5.91
CA LEU A 143 8.36 14.45 5.00
C LEU A 143 8.34 13.89 3.58
N ARG A 144 7.15 13.71 3.02
CA ARG A 144 7.02 13.48 1.58
C ARG A 144 7.25 14.79 0.82
N SER A 145 8.04 14.78 -0.25
CA SER A 145 8.42 15.98 -1.01
C SER A 145 7.23 16.82 -1.51
N ALA A 146 6.03 16.22 -1.61
CA ALA A 146 4.77 16.92 -1.91
C ALA A 146 4.14 17.64 -0.70
N GLY A 147 4.86 17.75 0.43
CA GLY A 147 4.47 18.53 1.60
C GLY A 147 3.72 17.79 2.72
N ALA A 148 3.42 16.50 2.56
CA ALA A 148 2.78 15.72 3.62
C ALA A 148 3.82 15.26 4.66
N ARG A 149 3.65 15.67 5.91
CA ARG A 149 4.47 15.25 7.06
C ARG A 149 3.75 14.12 7.80
N PHE A 150 4.50 13.11 8.18
CA PHE A 150 4.01 11.96 8.94
C PHE A 150 4.84 11.76 10.20
N THR A 151 4.22 11.23 11.25
CA THR A 151 4.90 10.42 12.26
C THR A 151 4.90 8.95 11.80
N VAL A 152 5.74 8.09 12.38
CA VAL A 152 5.72 6.64 12.09
C VAL A 152 4.32 6.06 12.34
N ASP A 153 3.60 6.52 13.38
CA ASP A 153 2.22 6.13 13.65
C ASP A 153 1.27 6.54 12.50
N SER A 154 1.23 7.83 12.15
CA SER A 154 0.34 8.29 11.08
C SER A 154 0.73 7.73 9.71
N PHE A 155 2.02 7.45 9.49
CA PHE A 155 2.54 6.83 8.28
C PHE A 155 2.03 5.39 8.11
N GLY A 156 2.04 4.60 9.19
CA GLY A 156 1.48 3.25 9.18
C GLY A 156 -0.03 3.24 8.94
N ARG A 157 -0.77 4.14 9.58
CA ARG A 157 -2.22 4.30 9.35
C ARG A 157 -2.52 4.70 7.90
N TYR A 158 -1.76 5.63 7.36
CA TYR A 158 -1.88 6.07 5.97
C TYR A 158 -1.61 4.93 4.98
N LEU A 159 -0.55 4.15 5.22
CA LEU A 159 -0.23 2.96 4.44
C LEU A 159 -1.40 1.97 4.35
N LEU A 160 -2.02 1.64 5.49
CA LEU A 160 -3.05 0.59 5.53
C LEU A 160 -4.26 0.91 4.66
N HIS A 161 -4.59 2.18 4.47
CA HIS A 161 -5.72 2.56 3.63
C HIS A 161 -5.57 2.08 2.19
N ASP A 162 -4.40 2.27 1.58
CA ASP A 162 -4.16 1.98 0.18
C ASP A 162 -4.48 0.51 -0.19
N PRO A 163 -3.81 -0.51 0.40
CA PRO A 163 -4.08 -1.90 0.05
C PRO A 163 -5.48 -2.38 0.48
N ILE A 164 -6.07 -1.80 1.54
CA ILE A 164 -7.46 -2.09 1.95
C ILE A 164 -8.45 -1.50 0.95
N HIS A 165 -8.21 -0.28 0.47
CA HIS A 165 -9.06 0.35 -0.52
C HIS A 165 -9.07 -0.44 -1.83
N HIS A 166 -7.90 -0.91 -2.27
CA HIS A 166 -7.81 -1.74 -3.47
C HIS A 166 -8.38 -3.15 -3.31
N LEU A 167 -8.38 -3.74 -2.10
CA LEU A 167 -9.18 -4.95 -1.84
C LEU A 167 -10.66 -4.69 -2.05
N TRP A 168 -11.15 -3.53 -1.60
CA TRP A 168 -12.54 -3.12 -1.82
C TRP A 168 -12.83 -2.90 -3.32
N ASP A 169 -11.94 -2.23 -4.07
CA ASP A 169 -12.08 -2.04 -5.52
C ASP A 169 -12.25 -3.36 -6.26
N VAL A 170 -11.37 -4.34 -5.96
CA VAL A 170 -11.40 -5.67 -6.59
C VAL A 170 -12.64 -6.45 -6.17
N SER A 171 -13.03 -6.43 -4.88
CA SER A 171 -14.17 -7.19 -4.38
C SER A 171 -15.52 -6.80 -5.00
N ARG A 172 -15.61 -5.62 -5.60
CA ARG A 172 -16.82 -5.14 -6.29
C ARG A 172 -16.95 -5.65 -7.73
N THR A 173 -15.87 -6.17 -8.27
CA THR A 173 -15.77 -6.57 -9.68
C THR A 173 -15.61 -8.08 -9.87
N TYR A 174 -15.27 -8.80 -8.83
CA TYR A 174 -15.04 -10.26 -8.78
C TYR A 174 -15.74 -10.90 -7.58
#